data_b507bca33087e19f66fd860a2e57e655
#
_entry.id   b507bca33087e19f66fd860a2e57e655
#
_cell.length_a   1.000
_cell.length_b   1.000
_cell.length_c   1.000
_cell.angle_alpha   90.00
_cell.angle_beta   90.00
_cell.angle_gamma   90.00
#
_symmetry.space_group_name_H-M   'P 1'
#
loop_
_entity.id
_entity.type
_entity.pdbx_description
1 polymer ?
#
loop_
_entity_poly.entity_id
_entity_poly.type
_entity_poly.pdbx_seq_one_letter_code
_entity_poly.pdbx_strand_id
1 'polypeptide(L)'
;MLKILFILALTAISCAEDVTYGITLRDTKEKFTIFTEGSAASNIKQEDDGSVSWIASAAGGGGGGVAIYVKSSKEEINFANYESIDIELDYSAVDGKWNSGAKNPSFVLRVLPYDSTGLFGGYEELEYMETDGKSGTLKKTVKIPSDFSKKIIASCDFDSVLALGFKFNDYDRGNKDGDQLKVQLKNVKFNPKEDAEEDKPFDDGLKESERGTVVEVNYPTHDYTVNGPLSDNDKYKKHGWVYLPAGYDESDKDTKYPVFVLLHGFGQNENTWGLSNKGRGGRIKGFMDRGMASGDVEKFVLITVTGVASKNWGPNGAGNDVNGFNAFKGELRDDLLPFLRENFNIADGRDNVALAGLSMGGGQTFNIGIAECLDLISNFAGFSGALFGEASDFKAKIDSNKKFTFFKIHNLYMTCGDADNLVYSSFPSYVKEMKSWDRVENFKDYTYPGGTHDFPVWFKGFNDFIHMVFQNYERESQ
;
A
#
# COMPACT_ATOMS: atom_id res chain seq x y z
N MET A 1 -15.83 -42.08 6.60
CA MET A 1 -15.72 -40.63 6.30
C MET A 1 -15.21 -39.93 7.54
N LEU A 2 -13.93 -39.72 7.64
CA LEU A 2 -13.30 -39.10 8.80
C LEU A 2 -12.62 -37.81 8.28
N LYS A 3 -13.20 -36.66 8.63
CA LYS A 3 -12.57 -35.36 8.38
C LYS A 3 -11.57 -35.13 9.51
N ILE A 4 -10.31 -35.14 9.17
CA ILE A 4 -9.23 -34.73 10.08
C ILE A 4 -9.10 -33.23 9.97
N LEU A 5 -9.49 -32.55 11.04
CA LEU A 5 -9.32 -31.13 11.26
C LEU A 5 -7.92 -30.94 11.87
N PHE A 6 -6.99 -30.35 11.13
CA PHE A 6 -5.74 -29.88 11.71
C PHE A 6 -5.94 -28.47 12.26
N ILE A 7 -6.06 -28.38 13.57
CA ILE A 7 -5.96 -27.13 14.33
C ILE A 7 -4.47 -26.98 14.65
N LEU A 8 -3.80 -26.04 14.03
CA LEU A 8 -2.50 -25.55 14.46
C LEU A 8 -2.73 -24.42 15.46
N ALA A 9 -2.45 -24.70 16.73
CA ALA A 9 -2.39 -23.70 17.77
C ALA A 9 -1.13 -22.84 17.57
N LEU A 10 -1.31 -21.54 17.30
CA LEU A 10 -0.23 -20.56 17.39
C LEU A 10 -0.01 -20.21 18.85
N THR A 11 1.10 -20.65 19.41
CA THR A 11 1.65 -20.09 20.65
C THR A 11 2.47 -18.85 20.29
N ALA A 12 2.10 -17.73 20.86
CA ALA A 12 2.86 -16.49 20.80
C ALA A 12 4.23 -16.66 21.48
N ILE A 13 5.29 -16.52 20.75
CA ILE A 13 6.66 -16.41 21.28
C ILE A 13 7.25 -15.10 20.75
N SER A 14 7.61 -14.22 21.67
CA SER A 14 8.30 -12.97 21.42
C SER A 14 9.77 -13.23 21.14
N CYS A 15 10.19 -13.01 19.93
CA CYS A 15 11.55 -12.69 19.43
C CYS A 15 11.38 -12.47 17.94
N ALA A 16 12.15 -11.58 17.34
CA ALA A 16 12.20 -11.45 15.88
C ALA A 16 12.51 -12.83 15.29
N GLU A 17 11.48 -13.56 14.89
CA GLU A 17 11.64 -14.90 14.32
C GLU A 17 12.05 -14.74 12.87
N ASP A 18 13.11 -15.42 12.52
CA ASP A 18 13.49 -15.67 11.12
C ASP A 18 12.27 -16.21 10.36
N VAL A 19 11.68 -15.41 9.51
CA VAL A 19 10.50 -15.84 8.75
C VAL A 19 10.95 -16.76 7.64
N THR A 20 10.75 -18.06 7.84
CA THR A 20 10.94 -19.05 6.78
C THR A 20 9.63 -19.25 6.05
N TYR A 21 9.60 -18.87 4.78
CA TYR A 21 8.42 -19.06 3.95
C TYR A 21 8.43 -20.45 3.33
N GLY A 22 7.40 -21.21 3.61
CA GLY A 22 7.12 -22.42 2.83
C GLY A 22 6.78 -21.99 1.40
N ILE A 23 7.50 -22.54 0.42
CA ILE A 23 7.25 -22.29 -0.98
C ILE A 23 5.99 -23.07 -1.35
N THR A 24 4.93 -22.35 -1.74
CA THR A 24 3.69 -22.98 -2.17
C THR A 24 3.54 -22.79 -3.67
N LEU A 25 3.55 -23.91 -4.41
CA LEU A 25 3.09 -23.93 -5.79
C LEU A 25 1.57 -23.76 -5.80
N ARG A 26 1.07 -22.72 -6.47
CA ARG A 26 -0.34 -22.62 -6.75
C ARG A 26 -0.65 -23.25 -8.11
N ASP A 27 -1.81 -23.86 -8.23
CA ASP A 27 -2.29 -24.46 -9.47
C ASP A 27 -2.42 -23.38 -10.55
N THR A 28 -1.99 -23.70 -11.76
CA THR A 28 -1.92 -22.83 -12.95
C THR A 28 -3.23 -22.24 -13.40
N LYS A 29 -4.35 -22.60 -12.78
CA LYS A 29 -5.67 -22.05 -13.06
C LYS A 29 -6.00 -20.79 -12.28
N GLU A 30 -5.28 -20.50 -11.22
CA GLU A 30 -5.42 -19.23 -10.50
C GLU A 30 -4.30 -18.28 -10.96
N LYS A 31 -4.61 -17.01 -11.17
CA LYS A 31 -3.78 -15.97 -11.82
C LYS A 31 -2.41 -15.69 -11.18
N PHE A 32 -1.97 -16.43 -10.18
CA PHE A 32 -0.78 -16.13 -9.39
C PHE A 32 0.03 -17.39 -9.11
N THR A 33 0.73 -17.85 -10.10
CA THR A 33 1.51 -19.08 -10.01
C THR A 33 2.91 -18.86 -10.45
N ILE A 34 3.71 -19.84 -10.21
CA ILE A 34 4.99 -20.00 -10.84
C ILE A 34 4.79 -19.82 -12.34
N PHE A 35 5.35 -18.77 -12.85
CA PHE A 35 5.39 -18.60 -14.30
C PHE A 35 6.81 -18.76 -14.78
N THR A 36 6.90 -19.20 -15.98
CA THR A 36 8.16 -19.35 -16.69
C THR A 36 8.52 -18.02 -17.32
N GLU A 37 9.64 -17.45 -16.92
CA GLU A 37 10.24 -16.37 -17.67
C GLU A 37 10.95 -16.94 -18.90
N GLY A 38 10.41 -16.74 -20.08
CA GLY A 38 10.87 -17.40 -21.30
C GLY A 38 10.46 -18.89 -21.36
N SER A 39 10.57 -19.49 -22.52
CA SER A 39 10.05 -20.84 -22.82
C SER A 39 10.89 -22.00 -22.24
N ALA A 40 11.73 -21.75 -21.24
CA ALA A 40 12.83 -22.65 -20.94
C ALA A 40 12.80 -23.31 -19.54
N ALA A 41 11.71 -23.18 -18.78
CA ALA A 41 11.49 -24.01 -17.59
C ALA A 41 10.41 -25.07 -17.85
N SER A 42 10.69 -26.31 -17.45
CA SER A 42 9.77 -27.42 -17.61
C SER A 42 9.76 -28.33 -16.37
N ASN A 43 8.78 -29.21 -16.26
CA ASN A 43 8.64 -30.16 -15.16
C ASN A 43 8.61 -29.50 -13.78
N ILE A 44 7.92 -28.38 -13.67
CA ILE A 44 7.79 -27.65 -12.40
C ILE A 44 6.90 -28.47 -11.46
N LYS A 45 7.41 -28.73 -10.26
CA LYS A 45 6.73 -29.57 -9.29
C LYS A 45 7.03 -29.08 -7.87
N GLN A 46 6.01 -29.08 -7.01
CA GLN A 46 6.21 -29.02 -5.57
C GLN A 46 6.48 -30.44 -5.06
N GLU A 47 7.55 -30.59 -4.32
CA GLU A 47 7.91 -31.84 -3.69
C GLU A 47 7.22 -32.00 -2.33
N ASP A 48 7.23 -33.22 -1.80
CA ASP A 48 6.53 -33.55 -0.53
C ASP A 48 7.13 -32.81 0.69
N ASP A 49 8.38 -32.37 0.59
CA ASP A 49 9.07 -31.58 1.62
C ASP A 49 8.79 -30.06 1.53
N GLY A 50 7.93 -29.65 0.60
CA GLY A 50 7.59 -28.25 0.36
C GLY A 50 8.53 -27.51 -0.58
N SER A 51 9.65 -28.11 -0.97
CA SER A 51 10.57 -27.55 -1.96
C SER A 51 9.96 -27.51 -3.36
N VAL A 52 10.55 -26.70 -4.25
CA VAL A 52 10.10 -26.58 -5.64
C VAL A 52 11.19 -27.06 -6.57
N SER A 53 10.89 -27.99 -7.46
CA SER A 53 11.81 -28.48 -8.47
C SER A 53 11.36 -28.12 -9.89
N TRP A 54 12.34 -27.91 -10.77
CA TRP A 54 12.11 -27.69 -12.21
C TRP A 54 13.33 -28.07 -13.03
N ILE A 55 13.15 -28.14 -14.32
CA ILE A 55 14.24 -28.19 -15.29
C ILE A 55 14.37 -26.83 -15.96
N ALA A 56 15.52 -26.21 -15.76
CA ALA A 56 15.89 -24.98 -16.42
C ALA A 56 16.71 -25.29 -17.67
N SER A 57 16.37 -24.68 -18.80
CA SER A 57 17.10 -24.86 -20.06
C SER A 57 17.67 -23.53 -20.51
N ALA A 58 18.91 -23.53 -21.04
CA ALA A 58 19.42 -22.40 -21.80
C ALA A 58 18.75 -22.41 -23.17
N ALA A 59 18.13 -21.32 -23.55
CA ALA A 59 17.53 -21.12 -24.85
C ALA A 59 17.93 -19.75 -25.40
N GLY A 60 18.27 -19.69 -26.66
CA GLY A 60 18.86 -18.53 -27.34
C GLY A 60 18.23 -17.18 -26.95
N GLY A 61 18.96 -16.39 -26.19
CA GLY A 61 18.59 -15.04 -25.79
C GLY A 61 17.87 -14.87 -24.45
N GLY A 62 17.73 -15.92 -23.67
CA GLY A 62 17.18 -15.77 -22.31
C GLY A 62 17.02 -17.12 -21.63
N GLY A 63 17.83 -17.40 -20.62
CA GLY A 63 17.77 -18.64 -19.86
C GLY A 63 16.42 -18.84 -19.19
N GLY A 64 16.00 -20.11 -19.06
CA GLY A 64 14.76 -20.48 -18.39
C GLY A 64 14.84 -20.24 -16.90
N GLY A 65 13.88 -19.52 -16.38
CA GLY A 65 13.74 -19.26 -14.98
C GLY A 65 12.37 -19.66 -14.46
N VAL A 66 12.28 -19.74 -13.16
CA VAL A 66 11.04 -19.88 -12.43
C VAL A 66 10.92 -18.68 -11.53
N ALA A 67 9.81 -17.97 -11.62
CA ALA A 67 9.46 -16.98 -10.66
C ALA A 67 8.52 -17.60 -9.62
N ILE A 68 8.89 -17.41 -8.38
CA ILE A 68 8.14 -17.89 -7.24
C ILE A 68 7.53 -16.72 -6.53
N TYR A 69 6.22 -16.79 -6.41
CA TYR A 69 5.47 -15.90 -5.63
C TYR A 69 5.74 -16.11 -4.14
N VAL A 70 6.35 -15.14 -3.51
CA VAL A 70 6.60 -15.21 -2.08
C VAL A 70 5.43 -14.51 -1.39
N LYS A 71 4.49 -15.31 -0.88
CA LYS A 71 3.41 -14.82 -0.06
C LYS A 71 3.54 -15.44 1.32
N SER A 72 3.51 -14.61 2.35
CA SER A 72 3.21 -15.15 3.67
C SER A 72 1.79 -15.71 3.63
N SER A 73 1.49 -16.69 4.45
CA SER A 73 0.13 -17.29 4.51
C SER A 73 -0.94 -16.28 4.93
N LYS A 74 -0.57 -15.06 5.29
CA LYS A 74 -1.46 -14.02 5.82
C LYS A 74 -1.17 -12.60 5.36
N GLU A 75 0.05 -12.26 4.88
CA GLU A 75 0.43 -10.87 4.62
C GLU A 75 1.43 -10.74 3.48
N GLU A 76 1.41 -9.60 2.79
CA GLU A 76 2.39 -9.24 1.76
C GLU A 76 3.73 -8.91 2.42
N ILE A 77 4.84 -9.34 1.79
CA ILE A 77 6.17 -9.08 2.30
C ILE A 77 6.59 -7.66 1.91
N ASN A 78 6.82 -6.82 2.89
CA ASN A 78 7.45 -5.55 2.65
C ASN A 78 8.97 -5.71 2.63
N PHE A 79 9.57 -5.75 1.44
CA PHE A 79 11.01 -5.88 1.26
C PHE A 79 11.84 -4.80 1.95
N ALA A 80 11.26 -3.63 2.23
CA ALA A 80 11.95 -2.56 2.93
C ALA A 80 12.33 -2.92 4.38
N ASN A 81 11.65 -3.90 4.97
CA ASN A 81 11.89 -4.35 6.36
C ASN A 81 13.03 -5.38 6.46
N TYR A 82 13.55 -5.86 5.34
CA TYR A 82 14.57 -6.91 5.33
C TYR A 82 15.89 -6.39 4.78
N GLU A 83 16.99 -6.88 5.35
CA GLU A 83 18.35 -6.55 4.92
C GLU A 83 18.92 -7.54 3.92
N SER A 84 18.46 -8.81 3.99
CA SER A 84 18.97 -9.86 3.15
C SER A 84 17.99 -11.03 2.99
N ILE A 85 18.27 -11.87 2.01
CA ILE A 85 17.53 -13.10 1.73
C ILE A 85 18.52 -14.26 1.69
N ASP A 86 18.32 -15.27 2.53
CA ASP A 86 19.06 -16.52 2.44
C ASP A 86 18.36 -17.47 1.49
N ILE A 87 19.15 -18.04 0.59
CA ILE A 87 18.68 -18.96 -0.45
C ILE A 87 19.45 -20.26 -0.34
N GLU A 88 18.73 -21.38 -0.41
CA GLU A 88 19.31 -22.70 -0.56
C GLU A 88 18.64 -23.42 -1.73
N LEU A 89 19.45 -23.81 -2.72
CA LEU A 89 18.98 -24.59 -3.85
C LEU A 89 19.98 -25.68 -4.21
N ASP A 90 19.46 -26.86 -4.57
CA ASP A 90 20.24 -27.94 -5.21
C ASP A 90 20.15 -27.80 -6.72
N TYR A 91 21.24 -28.10 -7.40
CA TYR A 91 21.27 -28.08 -8.85
C TYR A 91 22.09 -29.26 -9.37
N SER A 92 21.74 -29.77 -10.54
CA SER A 92 22.52 -30.78 -11.25
C SER A 92 22.32 -30.68 -12.75
N ALA A 93 23.42 -30.81 -13.51
CA ALA A 93 23.31 -30.91 -14.96
C ALA A 93 22.50 -32.15 -15.33
N VAL A 94 21.60 -32.01 -16.28
CA VAL A 94 20.87 -33.16 -16.84
C VAL A 94 21.83 -33.95 -17.73
N ASP A 95 21.85 -35.25 -17.59
CA ASP A 95 22.77 -36.16 -18.31
C ASP A 95 22.86 -35.84 -19.81
N GLY A 96 24.08 -35.62 -20.30
CA GLY A 96 24.34 -35.34 -21.70
C GLY A 96 23.87 -33.98 -22.21
N LYS A 97 23.35 -33.10 -21.35
CA LYS A 97 22.77 -31.79 -21.72
C LYS A 97 23.52 -30.60 -21.12
N TRP A 98 24.80 -30.76 -20.83
CA TRP A 98 25.64 -29.65 -20.40
C TRP A 98 26.84 -29.52 -21.37
N ASN A 99 26.75 -28.54 -22.25
CA ASN A 99 27.68 -28.30 -23.34
C ASN A 99 28.58 -27.05 -23.15
N SER A 100 28.39 -26.32 -22.07
CA SER A 100 29.09 -25.07 -21.79
C SER A 100 30.57 -25.22 -21.41
N GLY A 101 31.13 -26.39 -21.63
CA GLY A 101 32.57 -26.65 -21.44
C GLY A 101 33.02 -26.53 -19.99
N ALA A 102 33.98 -25.64 -19.72
CA ALA A 102 34.59 -25.48 -18.42
C ALA A 102 33.81 -24.52 -17.48
N LYS A 103 32.73 -23.91 -17.95
CA LYS A 103 31.96 -22.97 -17.11
C LYS A 103 30.92 -23.69 -16.27
N ASN A 104 30.80 -23.22 -15.04
CA ASN A 104 29.79 -23.68 -14.10
C ASN A 104 28.43 -23.01 -14.37
N PRO A 105 27.32 -23.65 -13.99
CA PRO A 105 26.03 -23.00 -13.98
C PRO A 105 26.02 -21.73 -13.16
N SER A 106 25.17 -20.78 -13.50
CA SER A 106 24.92 -19.59 -12.71
C SER A 106 23.43 -19.26 -12.69
N PHE A 107 22.99 -18.62 -11.61
CA PHE A 107 21.63 -18.20 -11.42
C PHE A 107 21.58 -16.69 -11.18
N VAL A 108 20.49 -16.07 -11.61
CA VAL A 108 20.19 -14.69 -11.25
C VAL A 108 18.99 -14.69 -10.33
N LEU A 109 19.13 -14.08 -9.16
CA LEU A 109 18.00 -13.75 -8.32
C LEU A 109 17.42 -12.42 -8.77
N ARG A 110 16.14 -12.42 -9.07
CA ARG A 110 15.39 -11.23 -9.49
C ARG A 110 14.21 -10.98 -8.60
N VAL A 111 13.81 -9.74 -8.47
CA VAL A 111 12.50 -9.39 -7.96
C VAL A 111 11.64 -8.89 -9.11
N LEU A 112 10.45 -9.42 -9.16
CA LEU A 112 9.50 -9.23 -10.24
C LEU A 112 8.24 -8.62 -9.62
N PRO A 113 7.95 -7.36 -9.94
CA PRO A 113 6.69 -6.74 -9.53
C PRO A 113 5.53 -7.29 -10.36
N TYR A 114 4.48 -7.66 -9.66
CA TYR A 114 3.20 -8.08 -10.23
C TYR A 114 2.10 -7.21 -9.72
N ASP A 115 1.27 -6.73 -10.61
CA ASP A 115 0.02 -6.11 -10.24
C ASP A 115 -1.10 -7.15 -10.03
N SER A 116 -2.22 -6.71 -9.51
CA SER A 116 -3.41 -7.56 -9.29
C SER A 116 -3.97 -8.19 -10.56
N THR A 117 -3.55 -7.72 -11.74
CA THR A 117 -3.96 -8.24 -13.04
C THR A 117 -3.00 -9.30 -13.58
N GLY A 118 -1.87 -9.53 -12.90
CA GLY A 118 -0.82 -10.44 -13.34
C GLY A 118 0.04 -9.87 -14.46
N LEU A 119 0.01 -8.55 -14.67
CA LEU A 119 0.87 -7.87 -15.62
C LEU A 119 2.25 -7.61 -14.99
N PHE A 120 3.25 -7.92 -15.77
CA PHE A 120 4.66 -7.80 -15.40
C PHE A 120 5.18 -6.41 -15.78
N GLY A 121 5.56 -5.62 -14.78
CA GLY A 121 6.03 -4.25 -14.97
C GLY A 121 7.53 -4.08 -15.15
N GLY A 122 8.31 -5.17 -15.21
CA GLY A 122 9.76 -5.13 -15.27
C GLY A 122 10.40 -6.08 -14.25
N TYR A 123 11.71 -6.00 -14.08
CA TYR A 123 12.44 -6.74 -13.06
C TYR A 123 13.65 -5.96 -12.57
N GLU A 124 14.07 -6.24 -11.34
CA GLU A 124 15.36 -5.82 -10.80
C GLU A 124 16.19 -7.05 -10.47
N GLU A 125 17.44 -7.04 -10.91
CA GLU A 125 18.41 -8.10 -10.61
C GLU A 125 19.06 -7.81 -9.26
N LEU A 126 18.88 -8.72 -8.30
CA LEU A 126 19.48 -8.60 -6.98
C LEU A 126 20.91 -9.11 -6.95
N GLU A 127 21.12 -10.31 -7.48
CA GLU A 127 22.43 -10.98 -7.36
C GLU A 127 22.62 -12.00 -8.46
N TYR A 128 23.84 -12.08 -8.98
CA TYR A 128 24.31 -13.18 -9.80
C TYR A 128 24.98 -14.21 -8.90
N MET A 129 24.50 -15.43 -8.94
CA MET A 129 24.97 -16.53 -8.10
C MET A 129 25.69 -17.55 -8.95
N GLU A 130 27.01 -17.61 -8.82
CA GLU A 130 27.86 -18.62 -9.49
C GLU A 130 27.91 -19.88 -8.65
N THR A 131 27.99 -21.03 -9.30
CA THR A 131 28.04 -22.35 -8.67
C THR A 131 29.43 -22.94 -8.74
N ASP A 132 29.73 -23.83 -7.81
CA ASP A 132 30.97 -24.60 -7.78
C ASP A 132 30.82 -25.98 -8.47
N GLY A 133 30.87 -26.00 -9.80
CA GLY A 133 30.72 -27.22 -10.57
C GLY A 133 29.36 -27.41 -11.22
N LYS A 134 29.09 -28.57 -11.77
CA LYS A 134 27.89 -28.91 -12.55
C LYS A 134 26.76 -29.50 -11.71
N SER A 135 27.01 -29.76 -10.46
CA SER A 135 26.01 -30.22 -9.50
C SER A 135 26.47 -29.89 -8.09
N GLY A 136 25.54 -29.60 -7.21
CA GLY A 136 25.81 -29.29 -5.81
C GLY A 136 24.63 -28.57 -5.13
N THR A 137 24.92 -28.03 -3.96
CA THR A 137 24.02 -27.18 -3.22
C THR A 137 24.59 -25.74 -3.20
N LEU A 138 23.82 -24.77 -3.68
CA LEU A 138 24.14 -23.37 -3.58
C LEU A 138 23.45 -22.82 -2.32
N LYS A 139 24.25 -22.24 -1.42
CA LYS A 139 23.76 -21.47 -0.28
C LYS A 139 24.29 -20.04 -0.42
N LYS A 140 23.42 -19.09 -0.43
CA LYS A 140 23.77 -17.68 -0.64
C LYS A 140 22.91 -16.76 0.21
N THR A 141 23.55 -15.81 0.88
CA THR A 141 22.89 -14.66 1.49
C THR A 141 22.99 -13.51 0.50
N VAL A 142 21.86 -13.02 0.02
CA VAL A 142 21.74 -11.92 -0.92
C VAL A 142 21.30 -10.68 -0.17
N LYS A 143 22.11 -9.63 -0.20
CA LYS A 143 21.73 -8.35 0.42
C LYS A 143 20.65 -7.65 -0.40
N ILE A 144 19.65 -7.12 0.29
CA ILE A 144 18.65 -6.24 -0.30
C ILE A 144 19.24 -4.81 -0.30
N PRO A 145 19.47 -4.19 -1.47
CA PRO A 145 20.00 -2.82 -1.52
C PRO A 145 19.07 -1.83 -0.82
N SER A 146 19.65 -0.85 -0.12
CA SER A 146 18.87 0.18 0.58
C SER A 146 18.02 1.05 -0.33
N ASP A 147 18.39 1.13 -1.62
CA ASP A 147 17.66 1.85 -2.66
C ASP A 147 16.73 0.94 -3.49
N PHE A 148 16.59 -0.31 -3.09
CA PHE A 148 15.83 -1.31 -3.83
C PHE A 148 14.36 -0.91 -4.00
N SER A 149 13.75 -0.38 -2.93
CA SER A 149 12.40 0.16 -2.99
C SER A 149 12.26 1.31 -3.99
N LYS A 150 13.29 2.15 -4.16
CA LYS A 150 13.26 3.26 -5.13
C LYS A 150 13.21 2.79 -6.57
N LYS A 151 13.89 1.71 -6.89
CA LYS A 151 13.94 1.15 -8.25
C LYS A 151 12.66 0.42 -8.62
N ILE A 152 12.09 -0.31 -7.69
CA ILE A 152 10.82 -1.02 -7.90
C ILE A 152 9.64 -0.06 -7.96
N ILE A 153 9.61 0.95 -7.10
CA ILE A 153 8.56 1.97 -7.04
C ILE A 153 8.45 2.75 -8.35
N ALA A 154 9.56 3.00 -9.04
CA ALA A 154 9.56 3.71 -10.32
C ALA A 154 8.83 2.94 -11.45
N SER A 155 8.62 1.64 -11.27
CA SER A 155 8.04 0.77 -12.29
C SER A 155 6.72 0.08 -11.89
N CYS A 156 6.25 0.24 -10.66
CA CYS A 156 5.16 -0.59 -10.14
C CYS A 156 4.17 0.17 -9.29
N ASP A 157 2.93 -0.24 -9.43
CA ASP A 157 1.86 0.05 -8.50
C ASP A 157 2.12 -0.63 -7.15
N PHE A 158 1.88 0.05 -6.03
CA PHE A 158 2.18 -0.47 -4.68
C PHE A 158 1.35 -1.68 -4.24
N ASP A 159 0.26 -1.97 -4.96
CA ASP A 159 -0.51 -3.20 -4.80
C ASP A 159 0.14 -4.38 -5.54
N SER A 160 1.32 -4.16 -6.11
CA SER A 160 2.04 -5.18 -6.85
C SER A 160 2.60 -6.22 -5.90
N VAL A 161 2.26 -7.43 -6.15
CA VAL A 161 2.82 -8.55 -5.42
C VAL A 161 4.19 -8.85 -5.99
N LEU A 162 5.17 -8.88 -5.10
CA LEU A 162 6.53 -9.19 -5.48
C LEU A 162 6.72 -10.70 -5.59
N ALA A 163 7.27 -11.15 -6.72
CA ALA A 163 7.72 -12.50 -6.90
C ALA A 163 9.24 -12.55 -6.91
N LEU A 164 9.82 -13.59 -6.36
CA LEU A 164 11.24 -13.88 -6.51
C LEU A 164 11.45 -14.74 -7.76
N GLY A 165 12.19 -14.21 -8.71
CA GLY A 165 12.60 -14.94 -9.89
C GLY A 165 13.97 -15.60 -9.70
N PHE A 166 14.03 -16.88 -9.97
CA PHE A 166 15.27 -17.66 -10.03
C PHE A 166 15.52 -18.02 -11.48
N LYS A 167 16.26 -17.20 -12.17
CA LYS A 167 16.57 -17.42 -13.56
C LYS A 167 17.89 -18.17 -13.69
N PHE A 168 17.87 -19.30 -14.39
CA PHE A 168 19.09 -19.91 -14.87
C PHE A 168 19.70 -19.00 -15.93
N ASN A 169 20.92 -18.59 -15.71
CA ASN A 169 21.48 -17.56 -16.56
C ASN A 169 22.01 -18.11 -17.86
N ASP A 170 22.09 -17.27 -18.56
CA ASP A 170 21.93 -16.73 -19.85
C ASP A 170 23.24 -16.60 -20.63
N TYR A 171 23.09 -16.09 -21.77
CA TYR A 171 23.98 -15.88 -22.87
C TYR A 171 25.33 -15.24 -22.53
N ASP A 172 25.38 -14.29 -21.63
CA ASP A 172 26.58 -13.49 -21.36
C ASP A 172 27.63 -14.23 -20.55
N ARG A 173 27.24 -15.34 -19.92
CA ARG A 173 28.12 -16.13 -19.06
C ARG A 173 28.56 -17.45 -19.66
N GLY A 174 28.19 -17.72 -20.91
CA GLY A 174 28.71 -18.82 -21.71
C GLY A 174 27.98 -20.15 -21.57
N ASN A 175 26.73 -20.14 -21.12
CA ASN A 175 25.85 -21.28 -21.31
C ASN A 175 25.53 -21.45 -22.80
N LYS A 176 25.42 -22.67 -23.26
CA LYS A 176 25.12 -22.96 -24.66
C LYS A 176 23.68 -23.42 -24.80
N ASP A 177 23.10 -23.14 -25.95
CA ASP A 177 21.77 -23.68 -26.29
C ASP A 177 21.74 -25.20 -26.08
N GLY A 178 20.72 -25.65 -25.36
CA GLY A 178 20.55 -27.07 -25.03
C GLY A 178 21.12 -27.48 -23.68
N ASP A 179 21.86 -26.61 -22.98
CA ASP A 179 22.24 -26.89 -21.59
C ASP A 179 21.01 -26.96 -20.70
N GLN A 180 20.94 -27.94 -19.84
CA GLN A 180 19.83 -28.18 -18.91
C GLN A 180 20.31 -28.45 -17.49
N LEU A 181 19.63 -27.83 -16.53
CA LEU A 181 19.80 -28.07 -15.10
C LEU A 181 18.48 -28.53 -14.48
N LYS A 182 18.59 -29.61 -13.68
CA LYS A 182 17.57 -29.87 -12.67
C LYS A 182 17.87 -28.99 -11.47
N VAL A 183 16.90 -28.20 -11.03
CA VAL A 183 17.01 -27.29 -9.89
C VAL A 183 15.93 -27.65 -8.87
N GLN A 184 16.30 -27.59 -7.59
CA GLN A 184 15.37 -27.76 -6.47
C GLN A 184 15.63 -26.64 -5.46
N LEU A 185 14.71 -25.70 -5.37
CA LEU A 185 14.74 -24.61 -4.38
C LEU A 185 14.21 -25.15 -3.05
N LYS A 186 15.10 -25.22 -2.05
CA LYS A 186 14.81 -25.82 -0.75
C LYS A 186 14.37 -24.80 0.28
N ASN A 187 14.99 -23.64 0.27
CA ASN A 187 14.72 -22.62 1.28
C ASN A 187 14.90 -21.21 0.73
N VAL A 188 14.01 -20.32 1.17
CA VAL A 188 14.11 -18.88 1.02
C VAL A 188 13.76 -18.26 2.37
N LYS A 189 14.72 -17.61 3.01
CA LYS A 189 14.55 -16.98 4.32
C LYS A 189 14.84 -15.49 4.21
N PHE A 190 13.93 -14.67 4.70
CA PHE A 190 14.10 -13.24 4.78
C PHE A 190 14.69 -12.88 6.14
N ASN A 191 15.81 -12.15 6.16
CA ASN A 191 16.45 -11.68 7.37
C ASN A 191 16.04 -10.23 7.62
N PRO A 192 15.35 -9.91 8.73
CA PRO A 192 14.91 -8.56 9.02
C PRO A 192 16.09 -7.64 9.32
N LYS A 193 15.92 -6.34 9.05
CA LYS A 193 16.84 -5.31 9.54
C LYS A 193 16.80 -5.26 11.07
N GLU A 194 17.94 -4.99 11.73
CA GLU A 194 17.97 -4.83 13.18
C GLU A 194 17.01 -3.71 13.68
N ASP A 195 16.81 -2.68 12.85
CA ASP A 195 15.89 -1.57 13.12
C ASP A 195 14.53 -1.73 12.41
N ALA A 196 14.27 -2.88 11.80
CA ALA A 196 12.96 -3.12 11.23
C ALA A 196 11.94 -3.00 12.37
N GLU A 197 11.16 -1.93 12.35
CA GLU A 197 9.91 -1.95 13.11
C GLU A 197 9.17 -3.19 12.61
N GLU A 198 9.19 -4.24 13.44
CA GLU A 198 8.50 -5.49 13.14
C GLU A 198 7.10 -5.14 12.65
N ASP A 199 6.70 -5.71 11.51
CA ASP A 199 5.29 -5.92 11.19
C ASP A 199 4.71 -6.93 12.19
N LYS A 200 4.90 -6.64 13.49
CA LYS A 200 4.09 -7.27 14.52
C LYS A 200 2.66 -6.90 14.18
N PRO A 201 1.73 -7.87 14.14
CA PRO A 201 0.35 -7.51 14.36
C PRO A 201 0.41 -6.60 15.58
N PHE A 202 -0.05 -5.38 15.39
CA PHE A 202 0.16 -4.28 16.32
C PHE A 202 -0.47 -4.64 17.65
N ASP A 203 0.21 -5.51 18.41
CA ASP A 203 -0.13 -5.84 19.78
C ASP A 203 0.44 -4.74 20.66
N ASP A 204 -0.38 -3.75 20.86
CA ASP A 204 -0.14 -2.58 21.67
C ASP A 204 -0.45 -2.80 23.15
N GLY A 205 -0.77 -4.04 23.55
CA GLY A 205 -1.20 -4.39 24.89
C GLY A 205 -2.58 -3.87 25.27
N LEU A 206 -3.33 -3.31 24.31
CA LEU A 206 -4.70 -2.84 24.54
C LEU A 206 -5.65 -4.00 24.78
N LYS A 207 -6.59 -3.80 25.70
CA LYS A 207 -7.72 -4.70 25.87
C LYS A 207 -8.66 -4.60 24.67
N GLU A 208 -9.44 -5.64 24.42
CA GLU A 208 -10.43 -5.64 23.34
C GLU A 208 -11.44 -4.48 23.48
N SER A 209 -11.79 -4.10 24.72
CA SER A 209 -12.68 -2.96 24.98
C SER A 209 -12.08 -1.58 24.66
N GLU A 210 -10.78 -1.51 24.43
CA GLU A 210 -10.03 -0.29 24.07
C GLU A 210 -9.80 -0.20 22.55
N ARG A 211 -10.24 -1.22 21.81
CA ARG A 211 -10.07 -1.31 20.35
C ARG A 211 -11.32 -0.87 19.61
N GLY A 212 -11.12 -0.10 18.56
CA GLY A 212 -12.19 0.21 17.62
C GLY A 212 -12.52 -0.97 16.71
N THR A 213 -13.64 -0.89 16.04
CA THR A 213 -14.15 -1.90 15.11
C THR A 213 -14.07 -1.36 13.67
N VAL A 214 -13.73 -2.23 12.72
CA VAL A 214 -13.78 -1.89 11.30
C VAL A 214 -14.93 -2.62 10.64
N VAL A 215 -15.79 -1.87 9.96
CA VAL A 215 -16.96 -2.39 9.26
C VAL A 215 -16.87 -2.09 7.75
N GLU A 216 -17.32 -3.03 6.95
CA GLU A 216 -17.45 -2.88 5.52
C GLU A 216 -18.74 -2.14 5.19
N VAL A 217 -18.68 -1.17 4.28
CA VAL A 217 -19.86 -0.44 3.83
C VAL A 217 -19.96 -0.42 2.32
N ASN A 218 -21.20 -0.35 1.84
CA ASN A 218 -21.52 -0.09 0.45
C ASN A 218 -22.47 1.09 0.39
N TYR A 219 -22.06 2.20 -0.21
CA TYR A 219 -22.87 3.40 -0.31
C TYR A 219 -23.28 3.71 -1.75
N PRO A 220 -24.49 4.23 -1.95
CA PRO A 220 -24.94 4.64 -3.27
C PRO A 220 -24.29 5.97 -3.65
N THR A 221 -23.78 6.05 -4.89
CA THR A 221 -23.18 7.28 -5.42
C THR A 221 -23.45 7.41 -6.92
N HIS A 222 -23.32 8.61 -7.45
CA HIS A 222 -23.44 8.91 -8.86
C HIS A 222 -22.09 8.85 -9.58
N ASP A 223 -22.14 8.68 -10.90
CA ASP A 223 -20.99 8.94 -11.76
C ASP A 223 -20.89 10.44 -12.02
N TYR A 224 -19.96 11.11 -11.35
CA TYR A 224 -19.76 12.54 -11.48
C TYR A 224 -18.90 12.96 -12.67
N THR A 225 -18.47 12.00 -13.49
CA THR A 225 -17.73 12.28 -14.75
C THR A 225 -18.65 12.44 -15.95
N VAL A 226 -19.93 12.09 -15.83
CA VAL A 226 -20.89 12.20 -16.92
C VAL A 226 -21.43 13.63 -17.04
N ASN A 227 -21.73 14.03 -18.26
CA ASN A 227 -22.38 15.31 -18.52
C ASN A 227 -23.91 15.15 -18.45
N GLY A 228 -24.57 16.03 -17.72
CA GLY A 228 -26.02 16.07 -17.62
C GLY A 228 -26.55 16.07 -16.17
N PRO A 229 -27.87 16.16 -15.99
CA PRO A 229 -28.47 16.05 -14.67
C PRO A 229 -28.33 14.65 -14.12
N LEU A 230 -27.93 14.56 -12.85
CA LEU A 230 -27.84 13.31 -12.11
C LEU A 230 -29.24 12.89 -11.64
N SER A 231 -29.51 11.58 -11.67
CA SER A 231 -30.78 11.00 -11.20
C SER A 231 -30.49 9.89 -10.19
N ASP A 232 -31.29 9.79 -9.14
CA ASP A 232 -31.17 8.71 -8.15
C ASP A 232 -31.24 7.30 -8.74
N ASN A 233 -31.89 7.16 -9.90
CA ASN A 233 -31.92 5.89 -10.63
C ASN A 233 -30.59 5.50 -11.27
N ASP A 234 -29.65 6.45 -11.38
CA ASP A 234 -28.33 6.23 -11.99
C ASP A 234 -27.25 5.94 -10.96
N LYS A 235 -27.61 5.92 -9.67
CA LYS A 235 -26.68 5.58 -8.59
C LYS A 235 -26.16 4.15 -8.73
N TYR A 236 -24.89 3.99 -8.40
CA TYR A 236 -24.25 2.70 -8.27
C TYR A 236 -23.66 2.57 -6.87
N LYS A 237 -23.27 1.37 -6.46
CA LYS A 237 -22.70 1.13 -5.14
C LYS A 237 -21.20 1.19 -5.20
N LYS A 238 -20.60 1.96 -4.30
CA LYS A 238 -19.17 1.96 -4.02
C LYS A 238 -18.92 1.35 -2.65
N HIS A 239 -17.77 0.74 -2.54
CA HIS A 239 -17.28 0.10 -1.34
C HIS A 239 -16.40 1.04 -0.52
N GLY A 240 -16.39 0.85 0.80
CA GLY A 240 -15.50 1.54 1.72
C GLY A 240 -15.34 0.79 3.03
N TRP A 241 -14.35 1.20 3.83
CA TRP A 241 -14.11 0.68 5.17
C TRP A 241 -14.29 1.79 6.19
N VAL A 242 -15.10 1.52 7.21
CA VAL A 242 -15.35 2.47 8.28
C VAL A 242 -14.76 1.95 9.58
N TYR A 243 -13.91 2.76 10.20
CA TYR A 243 -13.44 2.55 11.57
C TYR A 243 -14.40 3.25 12.54
N LEU A 244 -14.86 2.51 13.52
CA LEU A 244 -15.67 2.97 14.63
C LEU A 244 -14.85 2.92 15.92
N PRO A 245 -14.72 4.02 16.69
CA PRO A 245 -13.86 4.06 17.87
C PRO A 245 -14.36 3.14 18.98
N ALA A 246 -13.46 2.76 19.88
CA ALA A 246 -13.80 1.95 21.03
C ALA A 246 -14.95 2.56 21.85
N GLY A 247 -15.98 1.74 22.14
CA GLY A 247 -17.18 2.19 22.83
C GLY A 247 -18.22 2.87 21.93
N TYR A 248 -18.06 2.84 20.61
CA TYR A 248 -19.09 3.29 19.69
C TYR A 248 -20.37 2.44 19.88
N ASP A 249 -21.49 3.12 20.11
CA ASP A 249 -22.81 2.49 20.22
C ASP A 249 -23.77 3.13 19.20
N GLU A 250 -24.19 2.34 18.22
CA GLU A 250 -25.11 2.79 17.18
C GLU A 250 -26.47 3.25 17.74
N SER A 251 -26.90 2.69 18.88
CA SER A 251 -28.16 3.02 19.53
C SER A 251 -28.12 4.32 20.33
N ASP A 252 -26.95 4.78 20.74
CA ASP A 252 -26.74 6.05 21.45
C ASP A 252 -26.74 7.22 20.46
N LYS A 253 -27.91 7.80 20.19
CA LYS A 253 -28.05 8.91 19.25
C LYS A 253 -27.60 10.26 19.82
N ASP A 254 -27.33 10.35 21.10
CA ASP A 254 -26.87 11.58 21.76
C ASP A 254 -25.36 11.76 21.62
N THR A 255 -24.59 10.67 21.61
CA THR A 255 -23.14 10.73 21.35
C THR A 255 -22.85 10.82 19.85
N LYS A 256 -22.20 11.91 19.45
CA LYS A 256 -21.80 12.17 18.06
C LYS A 256 -20.29 12.28 17.95
N TYR A 257 -19.76 11.77 16.84
CA TYR A 257 -18.32 11.71 16.56
C TYR A 257 -17.96 12.55 15.34
N PRO A 258 -16.83 13.27 15.36
CA PRO A 258 -16.24 13.79 14.14
C PRO A 258 -16.01 12.70 13.11
N VAL A 259 -15.91 13.08 11.83
CA VAL A 259 -15.63 12.14 10.74
C VAL A 259 -14.37 12.52 9.97
N PHE A 260 -13.56 11.52 9.67
CA PHE A 260 -12.33 11.66 8.91
C PHE A 260 -12.43 10.85 7.61
N VAL A 261 -12.39 11.52 6.46
CA VAL A 261 -12.33 10.89 5.13
C VAL A 261 -10.86 10.79 4.70
N LEU A 262 -10.37 9.58 4.47
CA LEU A 262 -8.98 9.30 4.15
C LEU A 262 -8.84 8.71 2.73
N LEU A 263 -8.09 9.40 1.87
CA LEU A 263 -7.97 9.12 0.45
C LEU A 263 -6.63 8.47 0.10
N HIS A 264 -6.67 7.59 -0.88
CA HIS A 264 -5.51 6.92 -1.49
C HIS A 264 -4.89 7.76 -2.62
N GLY A 265 -3.82 7.26 -3.24
CA GLY A 265 -3.14 7.87 -4.39
C GLY A 265 -3.60 7.32 -5.74
N PHE A 266 -2.87 7.74 -6.79
CA PHE A 266 -3.11 7.29 -8.15
C PHE A 266 -2.85 5.77 -8.28
N GLY A 267 -3.70 5.07 -9.00
CA GLY A 267 -3.57 3.63 -9.20
C GLY A 267 -3.99 2.76 -8.01
N GLN A 268 -4.50 3.34 -6.93
CA GLN A 268 -4.83 2.68 -5.67
C GLN A 268 -6.34 2.66 -5.41
N ASN A 269 -6.76 2.15 -4.26
CA ASN A 269 -8.17 2.02 -3.88
C ASN A 269 -8.38 2.15 -2.36
N GLU A 270 -9.60 1.91 -1.88
CA GLU A 270 -10.00 2.02 -0.46
C GLU A 270 -9.25 1.07 0.48
N ASN A 271 -8.60 0.02 -0.05
CA ASN A 271 -7.81 -0.93 0.74
C ASN A 271 -6.38 -0.44 1.00
N THR A 272 -5.93 0.59 0.31
CA THR A 272 -4.53 1.04 0.27
C THR A 272 -3.95 1.36 1.65
N TRP A 273 -4.76 1.94 2.53
CA TRP A 273 -4.34 2.25 3.91
C TRP A 273 -4.35 1.05 4.87
N GLY A 274 -4.82 -0.11 4.41
CA GLY A 274 -4.85 -1.34 5.19
C GLY A 274 -5.81 -1.32 6.38
N LEU A 275 -6.86 -0.49 6.35
CA LEU A 275 -7.81 -0.37 7.46
C LEU A 275 -8.52 -1.69 7.76
N SER A 276 -8.82 -2.48 6.73
CA SER A 276 -9.53 -3.77 6.84
C SER A 276 -8.65 -4.95 7.26
N ASN A 277 -7.41 -4.75 7.67
CA ASN A 277 -6.39 -5.80 7.85
C ASN A 277 -6.06 -6.60 6.57
N LYS A 278 -6.50 -6.12 5.40
CA LYS A 278 -6.17 -6.69 4.10
C LYS A 278 -4.99 -5.93 3.50
N GLY A 279 -3.84 -6.02 4.13
CA GLY A 279 -2.62 -5.32 3.75
C GLY A 279 -2.15 -4.36 4.85
N ARG A 280 -0.86 -4.03 4.84
CA ARG A 280 -0.18 -3.07 5.73
C ARG A 280 -0.43 -3.26 7.23
N GLY A 281 -0.77 -4.49 7.66
CA GLY A 281 -0.87 -4.90 9.06
C GLY A 281 -1.88 -4.12 9.94
N GLY A 282 -2.85 -3.41 9.34
CA GLY A 282 -3.82 -2.60 10.11
C GLY A 282 -3.18 -1.43 10.86
N ARG A 283 -2.04 -0.92 10.42
CA ARG A 283 -1.20 0.04 11.14
C ARG A 283 -1.94 1.33 11.50
N ILE A 284 -2.76 1.89 10.59
CA ILE A 284 -3.54 3.09 10.91
C ILE A 284 -4.61 2.84 11.98
N LYS A 285 -5.22 1.64 12.01
CA LYS A 285 -6.12 1.24 13.09
C LYS A 285 -5.39 1.22 14.42
N GLY A 286 -4.20 0.63 14.45
CA GLY A 286 -3.38 0.60 15.66
C GLY A 286 -2.98 1.98 16.16
N PHE A 287 -2.66 2.94 15.30
CA PHE A 287 -2.39 4.33 15.70
C PHE A 287 -3.64 4.98 16.34
N MET A 288 -4.81 4.78 15.74
CA MET A 288 -6.07 5.30 16.29
C MET A 288 -6.43 4.64 17.62
N ASP A 289 -6.37 3.31 17.70
CA ASP A 289 -6.70 2.56 18.93
C ASP A 289 -5.82 3.03 20.10
N ARG A 290 -4.49 3.13 19.91
CA ARG A 290 -3.57 3.58 20.95
C ARG A 290 -3.79 5.03 21.35
N GLY A 291 -3.84 5.91 20.37
CA GLY A 291 -4.00 7.35 20.65
C GLY A 291 -5.32 7.66 21.34
N MET A 292 -6.41 6.96 20.97
CA MET A 292 -7.71 7.11 21.62
C MET A 292 -7.75 6.48 23.01
N ALA A 293 -7.10 5.34 23.21
CA ALA A 293 -7.02 4.67 24.51
C ALA A 293 -6.16 5.45 25.53
N SER A 294 -5.07 6.10 25.06
CA SER A 294 -4.25 6.98 25.90
C SER A 294 -4.91 8.33 26.18
N GLY A 295 -5.91 8.73 25.39
CA GLY A 295 -6.52 10.05 25.44
C GLY A 295 -5.75 11.15 24.68
N ASP A 296 -4.70 10.78 23.93
CA ASP A 296 -3.91 11.72 23.11
C ASP A 296 -4.57 12.05 21.77
N VAL A 297 -5.53 11.23 21.36
CA VAL A 297 -6.31 11.39 20.14
C VAL A 297 -7.79 11.43 20.48
N GLU A 298 -8.49 12.42 19.96
CA GLU A 298 -9.95 12.51 20.07
C GLU A 298 -10.62 11.32 19.36
N LYS A 299 -11.76 10.85 19.88
CA LYS A 299 -12.54 9.80 19.24
C LYS A 299 -13.22 10.34 17.97
N PHE A 300 -13.01 9.69 16.85
CA PHE A 300 -13.65 10.00 15.58
C PHE A 300 -13.99 8.72 14.80
N VAL A 301 -14.90 8.84 13.85
CA VAL A 301 -15.16 7.81 12.83
C VAL A 301 -14.27 8.10 11.62
N LEU A 302 -13.58 7.08 11.09
CA LEU A 302 -12.78 7.24 9.87
C LEU A 302 -13.34 6.38 8.75
N ILE A 303 -13.34 6.90 7.53
CA ILE A 303 -13.67 6.12 6.34
C ILE A 303 -12.53 6.17 5.31
N THR A 304 -12.17 5.00 4.77
CA THR A 304 -11.38 4.89 3.55
C THR A 304 -12.28 4.56 2.37
N VAL A 305 -12.17 5.34 1.32
CA VAL A 305 -12.96 5.19 0.08
C VAL A 305 -12.09 5.36 -1.13
N THR A 306 -12.56 4.88 -2.28
CA THR A 306 -11.95 5.26 -3.54
C THR A 306 -12.28 6.72 -3.85
N GLY A 307 -11.25 7.56 -3.98
CA GLY A 307 -11.40 8.96 -4.36
C GLY A 307 -11.74 9.20 -5.85
N VAL A 308 -12.21 8.19 -6.56
CA VAL A 308 -12.53 8.23 -8.00
C VAL A 308 -14.04 8.21 -8.19
N ALA A 309 -14.64 9.35 -8.50
CA ALA A 309 -16.10 9.51 -8.63
C ALA A 309 -16.62 9.12 -10.03
N SER A 310 -16.34 7.89 -10.47
CA SER A 310 -16.68 7.35 -11.78
C SER A 310 -17.18 5.91 -11.68
N LYS A 311 -18.16 5.55 -12.49
CA LYS A 311 -18.61 4.13 -12.65
C LYS A 311 -17.55 3.22 -13.26
N ASN A 312 -16.62 3.79 -14.00
CA ASN A 312 -15.49 3.04 -14.57
C ASN A 312 -14.44 2.69 -13.53
N TRP A 313 -14.71 3.03 -12.28
CA TRP A 313 -13.95 2.55 -11.16
C TRP A 313 -14.20 1.05 -10.97
N GLY A 314 -13.19 0.25 -11.16
CA GLY A 314 -13.27 -1.19 -11.02
C GLY A 314 -11.90 -1.79 -10.67
N PRO A 315 -11.84 -3.02 -10.16
CA PRO A 315 -10.60 -3.66 -9.73
C PRO A 315 -9.52 -3.79 -10.81
N ASN A 316 -9.84 -3.42 -12.06
CA ASN A 316 -8.98 -3.57 -13.23
C ASN A 316 -8.40 -2.27 -13.80
N GLY A 317 -8.25 -1.20 -13.00
CA GLY A 317 -7.52 -0.02 -13.48
C GLY A 317 -8.17 1.33 -13.24
N ALA A 318 -9.18 1.39 -12.42
CA ALA A 318 -9.92 2.63 -12.15
C ALA A 318 -9.16 3.65 -11.30
N GLY A 319 -8.16 3.22 -10.55
CA GLY A 319 -7.29 4.13 -9.83
C GLY A 319 -6.53 5.14 -10.70
N ASN A 320 -6.65 5.02 -12.03
CA ASN A 320 -6.00 5.88 -13.03
C ASN A 320 -6.94 6.89 -13.69
N ASP A 321 -8.21 6.94 -13.31
CA ASP A 321 -9.16 7.90 -13.87
C ASP A 321 -9.00 9.29 -13.25
N VAL A 322 -8.15 10.12 -13.88
CA VAL A 322 -7.92 11.52 -13.46
C VAL A 322 -9.21 12.34 -13.47
N ASN A 323 -10.14 12.08 -14.38
CA ASN A 323 -11.42 12.78 -14.41
C ASN A 323 -12.27 12.41 -13.20
N GLY A 324 -12.28 11.14 -12.82
CA GLY A 324 -12.93 10.66 -11.61
C GLY A 324 -12.32 11.25 -10.34
N PHE A 325 -10.99 11.36 -10.26
CA PHE A 325 -10.31 12.07 -9.16
C PHE A 325 -10.76 13.52 -9.06
N ASN A 326 -10.80 14.24 -10.18
CA ASN A 326 -11.20 15.66 -10.20
C ASN A 326 -12.68 15.86 -9.90
N ALA A 327 -13.53 14.86 -10.16
CA ALA A 327 -14.97 14.91 -9.94
C ALA A 327 -15.39 14.56 -8.49
N PHE A 328 -14.49 14.17 -7.62
CA PHE A 328 -14.77 13.67 -6.27
C PHE A 328 -15.52 14.66 -5.38
N LYS A 329 -15.48 15.96 -5.68
CA LYS A 329 -16.26 16.98 -4.97
C LYS A 329 -17.75 16.64 -4.89
N GLY A 330 -18.36 16.23 -6.01
CA GLY A 330 -19.77 15.87 -6.05
C GLY A 330 -20.08 14.71 -5.14
N GLU A 331 -19.33 13.62 -5.27
CA GLU A 331 -19.48 12.44 -4.42
C GLU A 331 -19.31 12.78 -2.92
N LEU A 332 -18.26 13.51 -2.58
CA LEU A 332 -17.99 13.90 -1.19
C LEU A 332 -19.15 14.69 -0.57
N ARG A 333 -19.70 15.65 -1.33
CA ARG A 333 -20.74 16.58 -0.88
C ARG A 333 -22.14 15.97 -0.86
N ASP A 334 -22.49 15.30 -1.95
CA ASP A 334 -23.89 14.97 -2.24
C ASP A 334 -24.24 13.50 -1.93
N ASP A 335 -23.24 12.61 -1.84
CA ASP A 335 -23.46 11.20 -1.58
C ASP A 335 -22.73 10.72 -0.30
N LEU A 336 -21.42 10.89 -0.17
CA LEU A 336 -20.61 10.29 0.89
C LEU A 336 -20.89 10.87 2.28
N LEU A 337 -20.76 12.19 2.45
CA LEU A 337 -21.02 12.82 3.76
C LEU A 337 -22.49 12.68 4.21
N PRO A 338 -23.50 12.81 3.33
CA PRO A 338 -24.88 12.47 3.68
C PRO A 338 -25.05 11.03 4.12
N PHE A 339 -24.50 10.05 3.37
CA PHE A 339 -24.55 8.65 3.74
C PHE A 339 -23.96 8.39 5.13
N LEU A 340 -22.80 8.99 5.43
CA LEU A 340 -22.15 8.80 6.74
C LEU A 340 -22.99 9.36 7.88
N ARG A 341 -23.62 10.55 7.70
CA ARG A 341 -24.49 11.16 8.71
C ARG A 341 -25.78 10.37 8.93
N GLU A 342 -26.32 9.76 7.88
CA GLU A 342 -27.53 8.94 7.97
C GLU A 342 -27.28 7.61 8.69
N ASN A 343 -26.15 6.98 8.43
CA ASN A 343 -25.89 5.61 8.85
C ASN A 343 -25.01 5.49 10.11
N PHE A 344 -24.33 6.56 10.52
CA PHE A 344 -23.44 6.59 11.68
C PHE A 344 -23.73 7.81 12.57
N ASN A 345 -23.31 7.74 13.82
CA ASN A 345 -23.46 8.85 14.78
C ASN A 345 -22.42 9.94 14.52
N ILE A 346 -22.53 10.63 13.39
CA ILE A 346 -21.61 11.70 12.98
C ILE A 346 -22.11 13.06 13.47
N ALA A 347 -21.18 13.86 13.98
CA ALA A 347 -21.44 15.24 14.39
C ALA A 347 -21.64 16.15 13.17
N ASP A 348 -22.57 17.08 13.28
CA ASP A 348 -22.81 18.11 12.28
C ASP A 348 -21.74 19.21 12.31
N GLY A 349 -21.72 20.01 11.26
CA GLY A 349 -20.82 21.15 11.11
C GLY A 349 -19.47 20.78 10.48
N ARG A 350 -18.86 21.78 9.84
CA ARG A 350 -17.61 21.66 9.10
C ARG A 350 -16.41 21.33 9.99
N ASP A 351 -16.48 21.74 11.25
CA ASP A 351 -15.38 21.60 12.22
C ASP A 351 -15.23 20.14 12.71
N ASN A 352 -16.28 19.36 12.51
CA ASN A 352 -16.30 17.92 12.77
C ASN A 352 -15.98 17.07 11.54
N VAL A 353 -15.45 17.67 10.46
CA VAL A 353 -15.07 16.93 9.25
C VAL A 353 -13.60 17.18 8.95
N ALA A 354 -12.87 16.09 8.70
CA ALA A 354 -11.51 16.09 8.21
C ALA A 354 -11.40 15.36 6.86
N LEU A 355 -10.53 15.86 6.00
CA LEU A 355 -10.17 15.26 4.73
C LEU A 355 -8.65 15.21 4.62
N ALA A 356 -8.12 14.03 4.38
CA ALA A 356 -6.70 13.87 4.13
C ALA A 356 -6.44 12.78 3.08
N GLY A 357 -5.23 12.78 2.54
CA GLY A 357 -4.84 11.74 1.62
C GLY A 357 -3.37 11.75 1.27
N LEU A 358 -2.93 10.65 0.68
CA LEU A 358 -1.58 10.50 0.16
C LEU A 358 -1.53 10.82 -1.34
N SER A 359 -0.40 11.31 -1.84
CA SER A 359 -0.17 11.50 -3.28
C SER A 359 -1.31 12.24 -3.98
N MET A 360 -2.00 11.62 -4.94
CA MET A 360 -3.20 12.18 -5.60
C MET A 360 -4.32 12.51 -4.60
N GLY A 361 -4.53 11.67 -3.57
CA GLY A 361 -5.50 11.98 -2.49
C GLY A 361 -5.11 13.21 -1.69
N GLY A 362 -3.82 13.45 -1.49
CA GLY A 362 -3.31 14.71 -0.95
C GLY A 362 -3.60 15.89 -1.91
N GLY A 363 -3.44 15.68 -3.22
CA GLY A 363 -3.85 16.64 -4.24
C GLY A 363 -5.35 16.96 -4.18
N GLN A 364 -6.21 15.95 -4.01
CA GLN A 364 -7.65 16.12 -3.82
C GLN A 364 -7.97 16.91 -2.55
N THR A 365 -7.25 16.65 -1.47
CA THR A 365 -7.41 17.38 -0.21
C THR A 365 -7.24 18.88 -0.42
N PHE A 366 -6.26 19.30 -1.21
CA PHE A 366 -6.04 20.71 -1.54
C PHE A 366 -7.01 21.20 -2.62
N ASN A 367 -7.02 20.57 -3.79
CA ASN A 367 -7.73 21.09 -4.96
C ASN A 367 -9.25 20.96 -4.86
N ILE A 368 -9.76 20.02 -4.05
CA ILE A 368 -11.20 19.84 -3.81
C ILE A 368 -11.55 20.26 -2.38
N GLY A 369 -10.89 19.71 -1.37
CA GLY A 369 -11.21 20.00 0.02
C GLY A 369 -11.07 21.49 0.34
N ILE A 370 -9.85 22.02 0.23
CA ILE A 370 -9.58 23.43 0.56
C ILE A 370 -10.15 24.37 -0.50
N ALA A 371 -9.98 24.05 -1.79
CA ALA A 371 -10.36 25.00 -2.85
C ALA A 371 -11.88 25.08 -3.11
N GLU A 372 -12.65 24.02 -2.79
CA GLU A 372 -14.04 23.92 -3.21
C GLU A 372 -15.04 23.48 -2.12
N CYS A 373 -14.56 23.04 -0.95
CA CYS A 373 -15.38 22.47 0.11
C CYS A 373 -15.11 23.06 1.51
N LEU A 374 -14.58 24.28 1.61
CA LEU A 374 -14.37 24.95 2.91
C LEU A 374 -15.67 25.19 3.70
N ASP A 375 -16.81 25.17 3.05
CA ASP A 375 -18.12 25.21 3.67
C ASP A 375 -18.53 23.90 4.33
N LEU A 376 -17.82 22.81 4.06
CA LEU A 376 -18.10 21.47 4.60
C LEU A 376 -17.01 20.94 5.51
N ILE A 377 -15.78 21.43 5.38
CA ILE A 377 -14.58 20.85 6.00
C ILE A 377 -13.68 21.98 6.51
N SER A 378 -13.09 21.78 7.69
CA SER A 378 -12.11 22.73 8.24
C SER A 378 -10.76 22.09 8.59
N ASN A 379 -10.64 20.77 8.49
CA ASN A 379 -9.45 20.03 8.90
C ASN A 379 -8.87 19.24 7.72
N PHE A 380 -7.60 19.47 7.41
CA PHE A 380 -6.97 18.92 6.20
C PHE A 380 -5.56 18.41 6.46
N ALA A 381 -5.18 17.32 5.76
CA ALA A 381 -3.79 16.91 5.70
C ALA A 381 -3.40 16.34 4.32
N GLY A 382 -2.18 16.68 3.87
CA GLY A 382 -1.59 16.14 2.65
C GLY A 382 -0.30 15.40 2.96
N PHE A 383 -0.26 14.12 2.59
CA PHE A 383 0.92 13.25 2.76
C PHE A 383 1.55 13.02 1.39
N SER A 384 2.73 13.59 1.14
CA SER A 384 3.33 13.64 -0.20
C SER A 384 2.32 14.07 -1.27
N GLY A 385 1.55 15.13 -0.98
CA GLY A 385 0.44 15.54 -1.83
C GLY A 385 0.88 15.94 -3.25
N ALA A 386 0.15 15.48 -4.27
CA ALA A 386 0.35 15.87 -5.66
C ALA A 386 -0.14 17.31 -5.90
N LEU A 387 0.68 18.28 -5.51
CA LEU A 387 0.40 19.71 -5.59
C LEU A 387 1.13 20.30 -6.79
N PHE A 388 0.37 20.62 -7.83
CA PHE A 388 0.90 21.17 -9.07
C PHE A 388 0.56 22.65 -9.20
N GLY A 389 1.46 23.41 -9.77
CA GLY A 389 1.33 24.87 -9.93
C GLY A 389 1.91 25.66 -8.75
N GLU A 390 1.81 26.97 -8.84
CA GLU A 390 2.36 27.90 -7.84
C GLU A 390 1.46 27.95 -6.59
N ALA A 391 2.04 27.81 -5.42
CA ALA A 391 1.32 27.86 -4.15
C ALA A 391 0.63 29.22 -3.90
N SER A 392 1.25 30.32 -4.37
CA SER A 392 0.67 31.65 -4.32
C SER A 392 -0.60 31.78 -5.15
N ASP A 393 -0.64 31.15 -6.34
CA ASP A 393 -1.81 31.15 -7.22
C ASP A 393 -2.95 30.34 -6.61
N PHE A 394 -2.63 29.19 -6.02
CA PHE A 394 -3.59 28.39 -5.26
C PHE A 394 -4.25 29.20 -4.15
N LYS A 395 -3.46 29.88 -3.32
CA LYS A 395 -3.93 30.75 -2.24
C LYS A 395 -4.81 31.90 -2.77
N ALA A 396 -4.32 32.63 -3.79
CA ALA A 396 -5.03 33.75 -4.38
C ALA A 396 -6.40 33.35 -4.97
N LYS A 397 -6.48 32.19 -5.61
CA LYS A 397 -7.73 31.62 -6.13
C LYS A 397 -8.77 31.45 -5.03
N ILE A 398 -8.37 30.93 -3.86
CA ILE A 398 -9.30 30.69 -2.75
C ILE A 398 -9.69 32.02 -2.06
N ASP A 399 -8.73 32.92 -1.87
CA ASP A 399 -8.98 34.22 -1.23
C ASP A 399 -9.90 35.08 -2.08
N SER A 400 -9.88 34.97 -3.40
CA SER A 400 -10.80 35.66 -4.31
C SER A 400 -12.21 35.06 -4.33
N ASN A 401 -12.42 33.88 -3.81
CA ASN A 401 -13.71 33.20 -3.80
C ASN A 401 -14.60 33.76 -2.69
N LYS A 402 -15.58 34.59 -3.06
CA LYS A 402 -16.52 35.22 -2.12
C LYS A 402 -17.32 34.24 -1.26
N LYS A 403 -17.54 33.00 -1.74
CA LYS A 403 -18.20 31.94 -0.98
C LYS A 403 -17.43 31.59 0.29
N PHE A 404 -16.10 31.71 0.25
CA PHE A 404 -15.22 31.26 1.33
C PHE A 404 -14.64 32.42 2.17
N THR A 405 -15.12 33.63 2.02
CA THR A 405 -14.56 34.84 2.68
C THR A 405 -14.39 34.66 4.20
N PHE A 406 -15.33 34.01 4.86
CA PHE A 406 -15.35 33.89 6.33
C PHE A 406 -14.88 32.52 6.84
N PHE A 407 -14.63 31.57 5.96
CA PHE A 407 -14.22 30.25 6.40
C PHE A 407 -12.72 30.18 6.66
N LYS A 408 -12.36 29.73 7.85
CA LYS A 408 -10.98 29.42 8.26
C LYS A 408 -10.68 27.94 8.03
N ILE A 409 -9.40 27.61 7.96
CA ILE A 409 -8.89 26.24 8.02
C ILE A 409 -8.39 26.06 9.45
N HIS A 410 -9.05 25.20 10.21
CA HIS A 410 -8.71 25.01 11.61
C HIS A 410 -7.40 24.25 11.77
N ASN A 411 -7.27 23.12 11.08
CA ASN A 411 -6.04 22.35 11.08
C ASN A 411 -5.58 22.08 9.66
N LEU A 412 -4.32 22.36 9.39
CA LEU A 412 -3.65 21.97 8.16
C LEU A 412 -2.32 21.29 8.48
N TYR A 413 -2.17 20.06 8.06
CA TYR A 413 -0.93 19.30 8.21
C TYR A 413 -0.36 18.94 6.85
N MET A 414 0.96 19.04 6.70
CA MET A 414 1.65 18.68 5.47
C MET A 414 2.90 17.86 5.77
N THR A 415 3.08 16.73 5.11
CA THR A 415 4.33 15.99 5.16
C THR A 415 4.78 15.51 3.79
N CYS A 416 6.09 15.42 3.61
CA CYS A 416 6.73 14.88 2.42
C CYS A 416 8.12 14.38 2.78
N GLY A 417 8.61 13.37 2.10
CA GLY A 417 10.00 12.96 2.20
C GLY A 417 10.91 13.87 1.35
N ASP A 418 12.11 14.21 1.83
CA ASP A 418 13.06 15.05 1.08
C ASP A 418 13.73 14.32 -0.09
N ALA A 419 13.61 12.97 -0.15
CA ALA A 419 14.00 12.15 -1.27
C ALA A 419 12.82 11.74 -2.19
N ASP A 420 11.63 12.33 -1.98
CA ASP A 420 10.46 12.12 -2.83
C ASP A 420 10.60 12.86 -4.17
N ASN A 421 11.09 12.16 -5.17
CA ASN A 421 11.35 12.74 -6.49
C ASN A 421 10.09 13.11 -7.29
N LEU A 422 8.90 12.68 -6.83
CA LEU A 422 7.64 12.94 -7.54
C LEU A 422 7.05 14.30 -7.15
N VAL A 423 7.06 14.64 -5.87
CA VAL A 423 6.29 15.78 -5.36
C VAL A 423 7.06 16.73 -4.45
N TYR A 424 8.26 16.37 -3.99
CA TYR A 424 9.02 17.23 -3.07
C TYR A 424 9.36 18.59 -3.65
N SER A 425 9.53 18.70 -4.97
CA SER A 425 9.88 19.97 -5.62
C SER A 425 8.87 21.10 -5.35
N SER A 426 7.59 20.78 -5.18
CA SER A 426 6.53 21.76 -4.85
C SER A 426 6.30 21.92 -3.35
N PHE A 427 6.65 20.92 -2.55
CA PHE A 427 6.34 20.86 -1.13
C PHE A 427 6.84 22.07 -0.32
N PRO A 428 8.12 22.52 -0.41
CA PRO A 428 8.61 23.65 0.38
C PRO A 428 7.89 24.97 0.07
N SER A 429 7.50 25.19 -1.18
CA SER A 429 6.78 26.41 -1.57
C SER A 429 5.36 26.41 -0.98
N TYR A 430 4.66 25.29 -1.05
CA TYR A 430 3.35 25.14 -0.42
C TYR A 430 3.42 25.30 1.10
N VAL A 431 4.38 24.66 1.76
CA VAL A 431 4.59 24.84 3.22
C VAL A 431 4.76 26.31 3.57
N LYS A 432 5.61 27.03 2.85
CA LYS A 432 5.86 28.46 3.09
C LYS A 432 4.58 29.28 2.96
N GLU A 433 3.81 29.09 1.90
CA GLU A 433 2.58 29.85 1.66
C GLU A 433 1.47 29.49 2.65
N MET A 434 1.27 28.20 2.95
CA MET A 434 0.25 27.74 3.90
C MET A 434 0.53 28.21 5.32
N LYS A 435 1.80 28.17 5.75
CA LYS A 435 2.24 28.64 7.07
C LYS A 435 2.00 30.13 7.29
N SER A 436 2.08 30.93 6.25
CA SER A 436 1.85 32.39 6.29
C SER A 436 0.44 32.80 5.95
N TRP A 437 -0.47 31.86 5.71
CA TRP A 437 -1.82 32.17 5.27
C TRP A 437 -2.75 32.44 6.45
N ASP A 438 -3.23 33.65 6.61
CA ASP A 438 -4.10 34.08 7.72
C ASP A 438 -5.41 33.29 7.86
N ARG A 439 -5.75 32.51 6.82
CA ARG A 439 -6.88 31.60 6.81
C ARG A 439 -6.61 30.33 7.62
N VAL A 440 -5.37 29.93 7.80
CA VAL A 440 -4.97 28.72 8.51
C VAL A 440 -4.69 29.06 9.97
N GLU A 441 -5.43 28.44 10.88
CA GLU A 441 -5.32 28.70 12.32
C GLU A 441 -4.25 27.87 12.99
N ASN A 442 -4.19 26.57 12.67
CA ASN A 442 -3.19 25.67 13.19
C ASN A 442 -2.50 24.94 12.02
N PHE A 443 -1.25 25.30 11.79
CA PHE A 443 -0.41 24.71 10.74
C PHE A 443 0.74 23.91 11.34
N LYS A 444 0.91 22.68 10.86
CA LYS A 444 2.12 21.87 11.11
C LYS A 444 2.62 21.25 9.83
N ASP A 445 3.92 21.10 9.74
CA ASP A 445 4.58 20.39 8.64
C ASP A 445 5.70 19.50 9.15
N TYR A 446 6.02 18.49 8.37
CA TYR A 446 7.16 17.63 8.63
C TYR A 446 7.82 17.18 7.31
N THR A 447 9.11 17.48 7.18
CA THR A 447 9.94 16.93 6.11
C THR A 447 10.60 15.66 6.63
N TYR A 448 10.27 14.51 6.04
CA TYR A 448 10.81 13.23 6.47
C TYR A 448 12.22 13.03 5.89
N PRO A 449 13.29 12.99 6.71
CA PRO A 449 14.67 12.88 6.22
C PRO A 449 14.90 11.55 5.49
N GLY A 450 15.41 11.62 4.25
CA GLY A 450 15.63 10.45 3.40
C GLY A 450 14.35 9.73 2.94
N GLY A 451 13.18 10.26 3.31
CA GLY A 451 11.90 9.67 2.93
C GLY A 451 11.64 9.79 1.44
N THR A 452 11.11 8.73 0.86
CA THR A 452 10.67 8.67 -0.54
C THR A 452 9.14 8.79 -0.62
N HIS A 453 8.57 8.59 -1.80
CA HIS A 453 7.12 8.58 -2.03
C HIS A 453 6.52 7.27 -1.53
N ASP A 454 6.47 7.06 -0.20
CA ASP A 454 6.16 5.76 0.37
C ASP A 454 5.52 5.84 1.78
N PHE A 455 4.98 4.72 2.22
CA PHE A 455 4.22 4.55 3.45
C PHE A 455 4.93 4.97 4.75
N PRO A 456 6.24 4.81 4.95
CA PRO A 456 6.90 5.35 6.14
C PRO A 456 6.63 6.85 6.34
N VAL A 457 6.67 7.62 5.24
CA VAL A 457 6.34 9.06 5.24
C VAL A 457 4.85 9.28 5.53
N TRP A 458 3.98 8.50 4.87
CA TRP A 458 2.54 8.67 4.97
C TRP A 458 1.98 8.21 6.32
N PHE A 459 2.50 7.13 6.89
CA PHE A 459 2.15 6.67 8.24
C PHE A 459 2.57 7.68 9.30
N LYS A 460 3.79 8.25 9.17
CA LYS A 460 4.22 9.35 10.05
C LYS A 460 3.26 10.53 9.96
N GLY A 461 2.92 10.94 8.73
CA GLY A 461 1.98 12.03 8.49
C GLY A 461 0.59 11.76 9.05
N PHE A 462 0.05 10.57 8.83
CA PHE A 462 -1.23 10.15 9.39
C PHE A 462 -1.22 10.18 10.91
N ASN A 463 -0.20 9.57 11.54
CA ASN A 463 -0.07 9.53 12.98
C ASN A 463 0.04 10.94 13.59
N ASP A 464 0.85 11.81 13.01
CA ASP A 464 0.97 13.20 13.48
C ASP A 464 -0.36 13.97 13.35
N PHE A 465 -1.08 13.76 12.25
CA PHE A 465 -2.33 14.46 12.01
C PHE A 465 -3.45 14.02 12.96
N ILE A 466 -3.58 12.74 13.28
CA ILE A 466 -4.60 12.28 14.23
C ILE A 466 -4.37 12.83 15.65
N HIS A 467 -3.13 13.15 16.03
CA HIS A 467 -2.78 13.82 17.28
C HIS A 467 -2.99 15.33 17.25
N MET A 468 -3.42 15.89 16.13
CA MET A 468 -3.66 17.32 15.92
C MET A 468 -5.13 17.62 15.66
N VAL A 469 -5.78 16.75 14.87
CA VAL A 469 -7.14 16.96 14.38
C VAL A 469 -8.18 16.77 15.50
N PHE A 470 -9.23 17.57 15.49
CA PHE A 470 -10.35 17.56 16.44
C PHE A 470 -10.00 17.87 17.91
N GLN A 471 -8.75 18.20 18.22
CA GLN A 471 -8.31 18.53 19.57
C GLN A 471 -8.68 19.97 19.95
N ASN A 472 -9.24 20.16 21.16
CA ASN A 472 -9.43 21.45 21.83
C ASN A 472 -10.23 22.52 21.06
N TYR A 473 -11.18 22.13 20.20
CA TYR A 473 -12.19 23.07 19.79
C TYR A 473 -13.26 23.16 20.90
N GLU A 474 -13.38 24.34 21.51
CA GLU A 474 -14.66 24.68 22.15
C GLU A 474 -15.73 24.51 21.06
N ARG A 475 -16.40 23.37 21.08
CA ARG A 475 -17.53 23.11 20.19
C ARG A 475 -18.53 24.22 20.48
N GLU A 476 -18.62 25.20 19.59
CA GLU A 476 -19.70 26.18 19.68
C GLU A 476 -20.99 25.36 19.70
N SER A 477 -21.59 25.29 20.90
CA SER A 477 -22.92 24.75 21.10
C SER A 477 -23.88 25.59 20.24
N GLN A 478 -24.27 25.05 19.10
CA GLN A 478 -25.38 25.55 18.32
C GLN A 478 -26.69 25.28 19.00
#